data_95fa7ca4e4053ed6658886a7693745d4
#
_entry.id   95fa7ca4e4053ed6658886a7693745d4
#
_cell.length_a   1.000
_cell.length_b   1.000
_cell.length_c   1.000
_cell.angle_alpha   90.00
_cell.angle_beta   90.00
_cell.angle_gamma   90.00
#
_symmetry.space_group_name_H-M   'P 1'
#
loop_
_entity.id
_entity.type
_entity.pdbx_description
1 polymer ?
#
loop_
_entity_poly.entity_id
_entity_poly.type
_entity_poly.pdbx_seq_one_letter_code
_entity_poly.pdbx_strand_id
1 'polypeptide(L)'
;MAKEKPPVFGMIQRTGEFVIRMLTDVKQKTIGPLMERTIVPGTVIYTDEYDIYARLEEWGYTHETVCHAAGEYARDDDGDGFCEVHVNTLEGFWSLLRSWLRPHRGISQENLPLYLGFFEFVHNVRARGKRLLGALIGLLLAPPCNPSSALAHLT
;
A
#
# COMPACT_ATOMS: atom_id res chain seq x y z
N MET A 1 24.59 15.83 9.11
CA MET A 1 23.52 15.00 9.67
C MET A 1 22.93 14.16 8.55
N ALA A 2 22.96 12.85 8.64
CA ALA A 2 22.28 11.98 7.67
C ALA A 2 20.78 12.26 7.77
N LYS A 3 20.16 12.66 6.68
CA LYS A 3 18.73 12.91 6.63
C LYS A 3 18.02 11.55 6.84
N GLU A 4 17.20 11.45 7.87
CA GLU A 4 16.49 10.22 8.22
C GLU A 4 15.66 9.74 7.02
N LYS A 5 15.68 8.44 6.76
CA LYS A 5 14.94 7.88 5.63
C LYS A 5 13.44 7.98 5.95
N PRO A 6 12.62 8.51 5.01
CA PRO A 6 11.18 8.62 5.25
C PRO A 6 10.57 7.22 5.38
N PRO A 7 9.61 7.03 6.30
CA PRO A 7 8.89 5.77 6.41
C PRO A 7 8.02 5.56 5.18
N VAL A 8 7.90 4.30 4.77
CA VAL A 8 7.05 3.88 3.66
C VAL A 8 6.01 2.90 4.21
N PHE A 9 4.75 3.23 3.98
CA PHE A 9 3.60 2.45 4.40
C PHE A 9 2.99 1.71 3.21
N GLY A 10 2.64 0.45 3.38
CA GLY A 10 2.05 -0.39 2.35
C GLY A 10 0.82 -1.12 2.85
N MET A 11 -0.19 -1.23 2.00
CA MET A 11 -1.39 -2.04 2.20
C MET A 11 -1.59 -2.92 0.99
N ILE A 12 -1.90 -4.18 1.19
CA ILE A 12 -2.14 -5.14 0.11
C ILE A 12 -3.46 -5.87 0.34
N GLN A 13 -4.29 -5.92 -0.69
CA GLN A 13 -5.48 -6.74 -0.70
C GLN A 13 -5.10 -8.17 -1.12
N ARG A 14 -5.63 -9.19 -0.46
CA ARG A 14 -5.27 -10.61 -0.66
C ARG A 14 -5.31 -11.06 -2.13
N THR A 15 -6.24 -10.58 -2.93
CA THR A 15 -6.43 -10.98 -4.33
C THR A 15 -6.26 -9.83 -5.31
N GLY A 16 -5.73 -8.69 -4.87
CA GLY A 16 -5.91 -7.50 -5.67
C GLY A 16 -4.86 -6.45 -5.54
N GLU A 17 -5.35 -5.28 -5.23
CA GLU A 17 -4.59 -4.05 -5.33
C GLU A 17 -3.63 -3.87 -4.16
N PHE A 18 -2.56 -3.18 -4.47
CA PHE A 18 -1.57 -2.73 -3.53
C PHE A 18 -1.54 -1.20 -3.49
N VAL A 19 -1.40 -0.65 -2.31
CA VAL A 19 -1.24 0.80 -2.08
C VAL A 19 0.03 1.02 -1.29
N ILE A 20 0.90 1.91 -1.77
CA ILE A 20 2.14 2.27 -1.10
C ILE A 20 2.27 3.79 -1.00
N ARG A 21 2.64 4.30 0.16
CA ARG A 21 2.77 5.75 0.41
C ARG A 21 4.00 6.04 1.25
N MET A 22 4.71 7.09 0.87
CA MET A 22 5.72 7.69 1.72
C MET A 22 5.03 8.54 2.78
N LEU A 23 5.39 8.35 4.04
CA LEU A 23 4.83 9.08 5.16
C LEU A 23 5.82 10.12 5.71
N THR A 24 5.29 11.11 6.40
CA THR A 24 6.09 12.07 7.17
C THR A 24 6.53 11.49 8.52
N ASP A 25 5.68 10.68 9.13
CA ASP A 25 5.92 9.98 10.38
C ASP A 25 5.08 8.70 10.48
N VAL A 26 5.41 7.84 11.46
CA VAL A 26 4.69 6.59 11.74
C VAL A 26 3.79 6.82 12.95
N LYS A 27 2.79 7.69 12.83
CA LYS A 27 1.82 7.99 13.90
C LYS A 27 0.40 7.63 13.46
N GLN A 28 -0.43 7.26 14.42
CA GLN A 28 -1.85 6.95 14.18
C GLN A 28 -2.57 8.09 13.44
N LYS A 29 -2.32 9.35 13.82
CA LYS A 29 -2.90 10.53 13.16
C LYS A 29 -2.51 10.68 11.67
N THR A 30 -1.40 10.07 11.25
CA THR A 30 -0.93 10.09 9.86
C THR A 30 -1.46 8.89 9.09
N ILE A 31 -1.48 7.72 9.72
CA ILE A 31 -1.90 6.46 9.10
C ILE A 31 -3.42 6.33 9.06
N GLY A 32 -4.14 6.71 10.12
CA GLY A 32 -5.59 6.56 10.21
C GLY A 32 -6.35 7.14 9.02
N PRO A 33 -6.20 8.44 8.69
CA PRO A 33 -6.88 9.04 7.54
C PRO A 33 -6.51 8.40 6.19
N LEU A 34 -5.30 7.83 6.08
CA LEU A 34 -4.89 7.13 4.88
C LEU A 34 -5.62 5.79 4.74
N MET A 35 -5.75 5.05 5.84
CA MET A 35 -6.49 3.79 5.87
C MET A 35 -7.98 4.02 5.60
N GLU A 36 -8.60 4.99 6.26
CA GLU A 36 -10.02 5.35 6.08
C GLU A 36 -10.38 5.71 4.63
N ARG A 37 -9.46 6.36 3.90
CA ARG A 37 -9.65 6.70 2.48
C ARG A 37 -9.44 5.52 1.54
N THR A 38 -8.73 4.49 1.98
CA THR A 38 -8.25 3.41 1.11
C THR A 38 -9.03 2.13 1.36
N ILE A 39 -9.43 1.86 2.59
CA ILE A 39 -10.03 0.61 3.03
C ILE A 39 -11.50 0.84 3.35
N VAL A 40 -12.36 -0.03 2.84
CA VAL A 40 -13.80 0.01 3.11
C VAL A 40 -14.06 -0.37 4.58
N PRO A 41 -14.90 0.37 5.33
CA PRO A 41 -15.29 -0.01 6.69
C PRO A 41 -15.83 -1.45 6.76
N GLY A 42 -15.53 -2.16 7.86
CA GLY A 42 -15.90 -3.56 8.05
C GLY A 42 -14.93 -4.57 7.41
N THR A 43 -13.86 -4.10 6.74
CA THR A 43 -12.82 -4.99 6.21
C THR A 43 -12.03 -5.61 7.35
N VAL A 44 -11.66 -6.88 7.21
CA VAL A 44 -10.69 -7.55 8.10
C VAL A 44 -9.29 -7.13 7.70
N ILE A 45 -8.53 -6.59 8.67
CA ILE A 45 -7.16 -6.09 8.46
C ILE A 45 -6.21 -6.96 9.26
N TYR A 46 -5.21 -7.48 8.58
CA TYR A 46 -4.12 -8.27 9.16
C TYR A 46 -2.88 -7.40 9.32
N THR A 47 -2.32 -7.33 10.53
CA THR A 47 -1.08 -6.58 10.81
C THR A 47 -0.12 -7.41 11.65
N ASP A 48 1.11 -6.91 11.76
CA ASP A 48 2.01 -7.32 12.83
C ASP A 48 1.56 -6.73 14.20
N GLU A 49 2.26 -7.12 15.28
CA GLU A 49 1.94 -6.71 16.67
C GLU A 49 2.30 -5.26 16.99
N TYR A 50 2.42 -4.36 16.01
CA TYR A 50 2.82 -2.99 16.26
C TYR A 50 1.67 -2.15 16.83
N ASP A 51 1.88 -1.51 17.98
CA ASP A 51 0.88 -0.76 18.76
C ASP A 51 0.12 0.33 17.99
N ILE A 52 0.65 0.77 16.86
CA ILE A 52 0.02 1.80 16.02
C ILE A 52 -1.34 1.34 15.48
N TYR A 53 -1.55 0.03 15.41
CA TYR A 53 -2.77 -0.59 14.89
C TYR A 53 -3.81 -0.90 15.98
N ALA A 54 -3.53 -0.61 17.25
CA ALA A 54 -4.42 -0.91 18.38
C ALA A 54 -5.81 -0.23 18.29
N ARG A 55 -5.95 0.82 17.46
CA ARG A 55 -7.21 1.55 17.28
C ARG A 55 -7.97 1.20 16.01
N LEU A 56 -7.59 0.15 15.28
CA LEU A 56 -8.28 -0.24 14.04
C LEU A 56 -9.75 -0.58 14.28
N GLU A 57 -10.07 -1.21 15.39
CA GLU A 57 -11.45 -1.53 15.77
C GLU A 57 -12.28 -0.26 16.02
N GLU A 58 -11.69 0.77 16.63
CA GLU A 58 -12.34 2.06 16.84
C GLU A 58 -12.65 2.78 15.51
N TRP A 59 -11.87 2.49 14.45
CA TRP A 59 -12.07 3.02 13.10
C TRP A 59 -13.05 2.18 12.27
N GLY A 60 -13.66 1.15 12.87
CA GLY A 60 -14.68 0.32 12.23
C GLY A 60 -14.14 -0.82 11.38
N TYR A 61 -12.92 -1.29 11.65
CA TYR A 61 -12.30 -2.45 11.01
C TYR A 61 -12.27 -3.64 11.96
N THR A 62 -12.32 -4.85 11.42
CA THR A 62 -11.96 -6.06 12.18
C THR A 62 -10.44 -6.20 12.12
N HIS A 63 -9.80 -6.38 13.27
CA HIS A 63 -8.34 -6.43 13.37
C HIS A 63 -7.86 -7.81 13.83
N GLU A 64 -6.98 -8.40 13.04
CA GLU A 64 -6.30 -9.67 13.33
C GLU A 64 -4.79 -9.45 13.33
N THR A 65 -4.12 -9.88 14.39
CA THR A 65 -2.66 -9.76 14.52
C THR A 65 -1.98 -11.11 14.33
N VAL A 66 -0.79 -11.10 13.73
CA VAL A 66 0.09 -12.25 13.58
C VAL A 66 1.34 -12.04 14.39
N CYS A 67 1.62 -12.97 15.33
CA CYS A 67 2.79 -12.91 16.19
C CYS A 67 4.01 -13.55 15.52
N HIS A 68 4.84 -12.75 14.87
CA HIS A 68 6.10 -13.22 14.27
C HIS A 68 7.10 -13.76 15.32
N ALA A 69 7.08 -13.23 16.53
CA ALA A 69 7.96 -13.67 17.62
C ALA A 69 7.68 -15.11 18.06
N ALA A 70 6.43 -15.59 17.88
CA ALA A 70 6.04 -16.97 18.14
C ALA A 70 6.30 -17.92 16.96
N GLY A 71 6.88 -17.42 15.86
CA GLY A 71 7.07 -18.20 14.64
C GLY A 71 5.79 -18.42 13.84
N GLU A 72 4.74 -17.66 14.13
CA GLU A 72 3.45 -17.73 13.48
C GLU A 72 3.52 -16.88 12.19
N TYR A 73 3.68 -17.54 11.05
CA TYR A 73 3.72 -16.88 9.73
C TYR A 73 2.37 -16.98 9.00
N ALA A 74 1.54 -17.92 9.42
CA ALA A 74 0.22 -18.16 8.89
C ALA A 74 -0.59 -18.93 9.93
N ARG A 75 -1.87 -18.62 10.07
CA ARG A 75 -2.79 -19.27 11.01
C ARG A 75 -4.00 -19.78 10.25
N ASP A 76 -4.31 -21.04 10.48
CA ASP A 76 -5.53 -21.72 10.05
C ASP A 76 -6.48 -21.70 11.24
N ASP A 77 -7.52 -20.83 11.17
CA ASP A 77 -8.42 -20.59 12.30
C ASP A 77 -9.53 -21.65 12.41
N ASP A 78 -9.87 -22.35 11.33
CA ASP A 78 -10.93 -23.34 11.29
C ASP A 78 -10.45 -24.78 11.06
N GLY A 79 -9.16 -24.99 10.79
CA GLY A 79 -8.53 -26.30 10.66
C GLY A 79 -8.81 -27.02 9.34
N ASP A 80 -9.18 -26.26 8.29
CA ASP A 80 -9.48 -26.83 6.97
C ASP A 80 -8.21 -27.02 6.10
N GLY A 81 -7.04 -26.66 6.64
CA GLY A 81 -5.74 -26.72 5.96
C GLY A 81 -5.43 -25.50 5.11
N PHE A 82 -6.28 -24.49 5.15
CA PHE A 82 -6.07 -23.21 4.51
C PHE A 82 -5.79 -22.14 5.57
N CYS A 83 -4.64 -21.48 5.51
CA CYS A 83 -4.31 -20.43 6.47
C CYS A 83 -4.97 -19.10 6.07
N GLU A 84 -5.97 -18.62 6.83
CA GLU A 84 -6.66 -17.36 6.57
C GLU A 84 -5.77 -16.16 6.88
N VAL A 85 -4.88 -16.28 7.85
CA VAL A 85 -4.02 -15.21 8.34
C VAL A 85 -2.62 -15.30 7.71
N HIS A 86 -2.27 -14.35 6.85
CA HIS A 86 -0.96 -14.29 6.20
C HIS A 86 -0.38 -12.88 6.18
N VAL A 87 0.82 -12.70 6.73
CA VAL A 87 1.64 -11.48 6.54
C VAL A 87 2.71 -11.68 5.46
N ASN A 88 2.99 -12.92 5.07
CA ASN A 88 4.00 -13.29 4.06
C ASN A 88 3.82 -12.58 2.71
N THR A 89 2.58 -12.28 2.30
CA THR A 89 2.30 -11.56 1.05
C THR A 89 2.93 -10.17 1.05
N LEU A 90 2.82 -9.45 2.16
CA LEU A 90 3.40 -8.12 2.30
C LEU A 90 4.93 -8.17 2.39
N GLU A 91 5.49 -9.18 3.09
CA GLU A 91 6.95 -9.38 3.16
C GLU A 91 7.55 -9.69 1.80
N GLY A 92 6.94 -10.58 1.04
CA GLY A 92 7.33 -10.86 -0.35
C GLY A 92 7.28 -9.61 -1.23
N PHE A 93 6.27 -8.79 -1.03
CA PHE A 93 6.12 -7.52 -1.73
C PHE A 93 7.23 -6.52 -1.37
N TRP A 94 7.58 -6.38 -0.10
CA TRP A 94 8.71 -5.54 0.33
C TRP A 94 10.04 -6.01 -0.24
N SER A 95 10.25 -7.31 -0.36
CA SER A 95 11.43 -7.89 -1.01
C SER A 95 11.50 -7.50 -2.49
N LEU A 96 10.36 -7.59 -3.19
CA LEU A 96 10.25 -7.21 -4.61
C LEU A 96 10.50 -5.71 -4.80
N LEU A 97 9.91 -4.86 -3.97
CA LEU A 97 10.12 -3.40 -4.00
C LEU A 97 11.60 -3.05 -3.78
N ARG A 98 12.24 -3.65 -2.77
CA ARG A 98 13.67 -3.41 -2.50
C ARG A 98 14.54 -3.82 -3.68
N SER A 99 14.24 -4.96 -4.30
CA SER A 99 14.97 -5.46 -5.48
C SER A 99 14.80 -4.52 -6.68
N TRP A 100 13.61 -3.98 -6.86
CA TRP A 100 13.31 -3.02 -7.92
C TRP A 100 13.96 -1.65 -7.69
N LEU A 101 14.01 -1.15 -6.45
CA LEU A 101 14.65 0.13 -6.13
C LEU A 101 16.18 0.08 -6.18
N ARG A 102 16.80 -1.09 -5.93
CA ARG A 102 18.26 -1.26 -5.81
C ARG A 102 19.04 -0.75 -7.02
N PRO A 103 18.63 -0.98 -8.30
CA PRO A 103 19.38 -0.50 -9.48
C PRO A 103 19.43 1.03 -9.59
N HIS A 104 18.49 1.75 -9.00
CA HIS A 104 18.37 3.20 -9.11
C HIS A 104 19.33 4.00 -8.22
N ARG A 105 20.18 3.33 -7.41
CA ARG A 105 21.31 3.86 -6.64
C ARG A 105 21.13 5.28 -6.10
N GLY A 106 20.28 5.46 -5.09
CA GLY A 106 20.17 6.75 -4.39
C GLY A 106 19.09 7.67 -4.94
N ILE A 107 17.85 7.20 -4.96
CA ILE A 107 16.67 8.02 -5.25
C ILE A 107 16.53 9.10 -4.18
N SER A 108 16.42 10.38 -4.60
CA SER A 108 16.16 11.48 -3.67
C SER A 108 14.79 11.31 -2.99
N GLN A 109 14.64 11.85 -1.77
CA GLN A 109 13.36 11.80 -1.07
C GLN A 109 12.23 12.49 -1.85
N GLU A 110 12.54 13.51 -2.63
CA GLU A 110 11.57 14.22 -3.47
C GLU A 110 11.04 13.35 -4.61
N ASN A 111 11.90 12.52 -5.19
CA ASN A 111 11.53 11.64 -6.31
C ASN A 111 10.98 10.27 -5.84
N LEU A 112 11.24 9.86 -4.60
CA LEU A 112 10.81 8.56 -4.09
C LEU A 112 9.30 8.32 -4.27
N PRO A 113 8.38 9.28 -4.01
CA PRO A 113 6.95 9.08 -4.24
C PRO A 113 6.59 8.71 -5.68
N LEU A 114 7.30 9.26 -6.67
CA LEU A 114 7.08 8.93 -8.10
C LEU A 114 7.48 7.48 -8.39
N TYR A 115 8.61 7.02 -7.84
CA TYR A 115 9.04 5.64 -7.99
C TYR A 115 8.07 4.68 -7.31
N LEU A 116 7.64 4.98 -6.10
CA LEU A 116 6.65 4.17 -5.38
C LEU A 116 5.33 4.11 -6.14
N GLY A 117 4.82 5.24 -6.64
CA GLY A 117 3.60 5.31 -7.43
C GLY A 117 3.69 4.51 -8.74
N PHE A 118 4.84 4.58 -9.43
CA PHE A 118 5.07 3.76 -10.62
C PHE A 118 5.11 2.27 -10.32
N PHE A 119 5.78 1.88 -9.23
CA PHE A 119 5.82 0.48 -8.79
C PHE A 119 4.42 -0.04 -8.43
N GLU A 120 3.64 0.72 -7.65
CA GLU A 120 2.24 0.44 -7.32
C GLU A 120 1.41 0.24 -8.59
N PHE A 121 1.53 1.18 -9.52
CA PHE A 121 0.83 1.12 -10.80
C PHE A 121 1.18 -0.17 -11.56
N VAL A 122 2.45 -0.47 -11.79
CA VAL A 122 2.88 -1.68 -12.53
C VAL A 122 2.41 -2.95 -11.84
N HIS A 123 2.42 -2.99 -10.50
CA HIS A 123 1.95 -4.14 -9.74
C HIS A 123 0.43 -4.35 -9.90
N ASN A 124 -0.35 -3.30 -9.67
CA ASN A 124 -1.81 -3.34 -9.76
C ASN A 124 -2.32 -3.64 -11.18
N VAL A 125 -1.52 -3.24 -12.17
CA VAL A 125 -1.74 -3.49 -13.59
C VAL A 125 -1.62 -4.95 -13.96
N ARG A 126 -0.64 -5.66 -13.41
CA ARG A 126 -0.48 -7.10 -13.63
C ARG A 126 -1.72 -7.86 -13.19
N ALA A 127 -2.33 -7.46 -12.07
CA ALA A 127 -3.57 -8.05 -11.58
C ALA A 127 -4.78 -7.79 -12.53
N ARG A 128 -4.78 -6.67 -13.24
CA ARG A 128 -5.87 -6.29 -14.16
C ARG A 128 -5.69 -6.81 -15.59
N GLY A 129 -4.56 -7.42 -15.94
CA GLY A 129 -4.29 -8.04 -17.24
C GLY A 129 -4.28 -7.06 -18.43
N LYS A 130 -4.63 -7.56 -19.64
CA LYS A 130 -4.58 -6.80 -20.91
C LYS A 130 -5.43 -5.52 -20.95
N ARG A 131 -6.41 -5.36 -20.07
CA ARG A 131 -7.26 -4.15 -19.99
C ARG A 131 -6.46 -2.88 -19.72
N LEU A 132 -5.26 -3.02 -19.19
CA LEU A 132 -4.44 -1.90 -18.81
C LEU A 132 -3.62 -1.31 -19.95
N LEU A 133 -3.27 -2.10 -20.96
CA LEU A 133 -2.57 -1.55 -22.13
C LEU A 133 -3.43 -0.46 -22.79
N GLY A 134 -4.75 -0.67 -22.87
CA GLY A 134 -5.69 0.32 -23.37
C GLY A 134 -5.75 1.58 -22.52
N ALA A 135 -5.75 1.45 -21.18
CA ALA A 135 -5.74 2.59 -20.28
C ALA A 135 -4.43 3.37 -20.34
N LEU A 136 -3.29 2.68 -20.46
CA LEU A 136 -1.97 3.31 -20.62
C LEU A 136 -1.86 4.08 -21.94
N ILE A 137 -2.30 3.48 -23.04
CA ILE A 137 -2.35 4.14 -24.34
C ILE A 137 -3.30 5.35 -24.29
N GLY A 138 -4.46 5.21 -23.65
CA GLY A 138 -5.39 6.32 -23.45
C GLY A 138 -4.78 7.48 -22.65
N LEU A 139 -4.01 7.19 -21.60
CA LEU A 139 -3.27 8.20 -20.82
C LEU A 139 -2.16 8.88 -21.64
N LEU A 140 -1.44 8.12 -22.45
CA LEU A 140 -0.37 8.66 -23.30
C LEU A 140 -0.90 9.51 -24.44
N LEU A 141 -2.10 9.21 -24.94
CA LEU A 141 -2.77 9.94 -26.01
C LEU A 141 -3.69 11.06 -25.49
N ALA A 142 -3.96 11.11 -24.19
CA ALA A 142 -4.75 12.17 -23.59
C ALA A 142 -4.01 13.51 -23.76
N PRO A 143 -4.70 14.58 -24.19
CA PRO A 143 -4.11 15.90 -24.22
C PRO A 143 -3.67 16.29 -22.80
N PRO A 144 -2.56 17.04 -22.64
CA PRO A 144 -2.09 17.45 -21.33
C PRO A 144 -3.21 18.20 -20.60
N CYS A 145 -3.54 17.73 -19.38
CA CYS A 145 -4.54 18.39 -18.54
C CYS A 145 -4.12 19.85 -18.32
N ASN A 146 -4.88 20.76 -18.90
CA ASN A 146 -4.66 22.19 -18.69
C ASN A 146 -5.15 22.52 -17.27
N PRO A 147 -4.28 22.89 -16.31
CA PRO A 147 -4.69 23.14 -14.92
C PRO A 147 -5.68 24.32 -14.78
N SER A 148 -5.87 25.12 -15.83
CA SER A 148 -6.82 26.24 -15.84
C SER A 148 -8.30 25.83 -15.91
N SER A 149 -8.65 24.60 -16.31
CA SER A 149 -10.06 24.19 -16.43
C SER A 149 -10.64 23.63 -15.13
N ALA A 150 -9.83 23.30 -14.13
CA ALA A 150 -10.28 22.76 -12.86
C ALA A 150 -10.87 23.81 -11.91
N LEU A 151 -10.67 25.10 -12.18
CA LEU A 151 -11.18 26.21 -11.33
C LEU A 151 -12.51 26.80 -11.79
N ALA A 152 -13.07 26.34 -12.90
CA ALA A 152 -14.29 26.92 -13.49
C ALA A 152 -15.62 26.31 -12.99
N HIS A 153 -15.58 25.35 -12.06
CA HIS A 153 -16.79 24.69 -11.52
C HIS A 153 -17.00 24.91 -10.01
N LEU A 154 -16.38 25.93 -9.41
CA LEU A 154 -16.58 26.32 -8.00
C LEU A 154 -17.08 27.79 -7.89
N THR A 155 -18.08 28.15 -8.68
CA THR A 155 -18.89 29.35 -8.44
C THR A 155 -20.36 28.97 -8.45
#